data_17a5acbc833a20cb8938bfbb1fe77e67
#
_entry.id   17a5acbc833a20cb8938bfbb1fe77e67
#
_cell.length_a   1.000
_cell.length_b   1.000
_cell.length_c   1.000
_cell.angle_alpha   90.00
_cell.angle_beta   90.00
_cell.angle_gamma   90.00
#
_symmetry.space_group_name_H-M   'P 1'
#
loop_
_entity.id
_entity.type
_entity.pdbx_description
1 polymer ?
#
loop_
_entity_poly.entity_id
_entity_poly.type
_entity_poly.pdbx_seq_one_letter_code
_entity_poly.pdbx_strand_id
1 'polypeptide(L)'
;LLVRIGRTGKMIDEKFAHKYYDEVGLGIDFTARDVQSQLKAKGLPWDLAKGFNGSAPVSAFVPKSEFADLQNLNFRLDVNGETRQQGNTSLMLYRIDYLIAFVSRYFLLQQGDILFTGTPK
;
A
#
# COMPACT_ATOMS: atom_id res chain seq x y z
N LEU A 1 1.78 2.41 -4.27
CA LEU A 1 2.79 1.35 -4.14
C LEU A 1 2.30 0.27 -3.16
N LEU A 2 2.69 -0.96 -3.40
CA LEU A 2 2.43 -2.11 -2.54
C LEU A 2 3.74 -2.71 -2.05
N VAL A 3 3.69 -3.28 -0.86
CA VAL A 3 4.81 -4.03 -0.28
C VAL A 3 4.30 -5.40 0.14
N ARG A 4 4.98 -6.47 -0.30
CA ARG A 4 4.65 -7.84 0.11
C ARG A 4 5.56 -8.30 1.24
N ILE A 5 4.94 -8.73 2.33
CA ILE A 5 5.65 -9.22 3.50
C ILE A 5 6.28 -10.58 3.18
N GLY A 6 7.59 -10.66 3.31
CA GLY A 6 8.37 -11.89 3.06
C GLY A 6 8.66 -12.70 4.31
N ARG A 7 8.44 -12.11 5.50
CA ARG A 7 8.73 -12.74 6.78
C ARG A 7 7.70 -12.37 7.84
N THR A 8 7.16 -13.36 8.54
CA THR A 8 6.23 -13.15 9.64
C THR A 8 6.89 -12.39 10.80
N GLY A 9 6.19 -11.38 11.35
CA GLY A 9 6.66 -10.61 12.48
C GLY A 9 5.61 -9.73 13.13
N LYS A 10 5.84 -9.42 14.40
CA LYS A 10 5.05 -8.50 15.22
C LYS A 10 5.99 -7.63 16.05
N MET A 11 5.58 -6.40 16.36
CA MET A 11 6.40 -5.44 17.11
C MET A 11 7.78 -5.23 16.48
N ILE A 12 7.80 -5.11 15.14
CA ILE A 12 9.02 -4.94 14.35
C ILE A 12 9.61 -3.56 14.62
N ASP A 13 10.89 -3.51 15.00
CA ASP A 13 11.62 -2.25 15.11
C ASP A 13 11.90 -1.71 13.70
N GLU A 14 11.70 -0.41 13.48
CA GLU A 14 11.86 0.25 12.18
C GLU A 14 13.23 -0.02 11.54
N LYS A 15 14.30 -0.02 12.33
CA LYS A 15 15.67 -0.31 11.84
C LYS A 15 15.84 -1.69 11.22
N PHE A 16 14.93 -2.65 11.54
CA PHE A 16 14.93 -4.00 11.00
C PHE A 16 13.82 -4.26 10.00
N ALA A 17 12.91 -3.32 9.77
CA ALA A 17 11.73 -3.50 8.93
C ALA A 17 12.09 -3.91 7.49
N HIS A 18 13.21 -3.40 6.96
CA HIS A 18 13.73 -3.77 5.63
C HIS A 18 13.98 -5.28 5.45
N LYS A 19 14.07 -6.07 6.53
CA LYS A 19 14.24 -7.53 6.50
C LYS A 19 12.93 -8.30 6.41
N TYR A 20 11.80 -7.61 6.48
CA TYR A 20 10.48 -8.22 6.55
C TYR A 20 9.69 -8.14 5.25
N TYR A 21 10.20 -7.45 4.23
CA TYR A 21 9.61 -7.44 2.90
C TYR A 21 10.66 -7.63 1.82
N ASP A 22 10.31 -8.33 0.77
CA ASP A 22 11.23 -8.72 -0.30
C ASP A 22 10.77 -8.24 -1.67
N GLU A 23 9.50 -7.92 -1.84
CA GLU A 23 8.91 -7.58 -3.12
C GLU A 23 8.02 -6.34 -3.01
N VAL A 24 7.95 -5.61 -4.11
CA VAL A 24 7.06 -4.46 -4.28
C VAL A 24 6.19 -4.63 -5.52
N GLY A 25 5.05 -3.95 -5.54
CA GLY A 25 4.11 -4.01 -6.65
C GLY A 25 3.28 -2.73 -6.73
N LEU A 26 2.34 -2.73 -7.65
CA LEU A 26 1.34 -1.67 -7.76
C LEU A 26 -0.04 -2.24 -7.47
N GLY A 27 -0.91 -1.42 -6.95
CA GLY A 27 -2.31 -1.77 -6.73
C GLY A 27 -3.19 -0.56 -6.83
N ILE A 28 -4.47 -0.81 -7.04
CA ILE A 28 -5.50 0.22 -7.04
C ILE A 28 -6.40 -0.02 -5.84
N ASP A 29 -6.67 1.02 -5.10
CA ASP A 29 -7.63 1.04 -3.99
C ASP A 29 -8.96 1.59 -4.52
N PHE A 30 -9.75 0.74 -5.17
CA PHE A 30 -11.07 1.14 -5.66
C PHE A 30 -11.97 1.51 -4.49
N THR A 31 -12.72 2.58 -4.73
CA THR A 31 -13.61 3.14 -3.70
C THR A 31 -14.99 3.38 -4.27
N ALA A 32 -16.02 2.79 -3.66
CA ALA A 32 -17.42 3.15 -3.93
C ALA A 32 -17.70 4.54 -3.33
N ARG A 33 -17.48 5.60 -4.12
CA ARG A 33 -17.47 6.99 -3.64
C ARG A 33 -18.82 7.46 -3.08
N ASP A 34 -19.92 7.01 -3.66
CA ASP A 34 -21.28 7.26 -3.19
C ASP A 34 -21.50 6.68 -1.80
N VAL A 35 -21.15 5.40 -1.60
CA VAL A 35 -21.20 4.71 -0.31
C VAL A 35 -20.29 5.38 0.72
N GLN A 36 -19.06 5.70 0.33
CA GLN A 36 -18.11 6.39 1.21
C GLN A 36 -18.66 7.74 1.69
N SER A 37 -19.27 8.51 0.79
CA SER A 37 -19.85 9.82 1.13
C SER A 37 -20.99 9.69 2.14
N GLN A 38 -21.85 8.70 1.98
CA GLN A 38 -22.94 8.41 2.92
C GLN A 38 -22.41 7.98 4.29
N LEU A 39 -21.42 7.08 4.31
CA LEU A 39 -20.80 6.62 5.56
C LEU A 39 -20.09 7.76 6.29
N LYS A 40 -19.33 8.58 5.54
CA LYS A 40 -18.64 9.75 6.09
C LYS A 40 -19.60 10.75 6.72
N ALA A 41 -20.73 11.04 6.08
CA ALA A 41 -21.74 11.95 6.60
C ALA A 41 -22.34 11.47 7.93
N LYS A 42 -22.35 10.15 8.17
CA LYS A 42 -22.86 9.52 9.39
C LYS A 42 -21.77 9.18 10.42
N GLY A 43 -20.50 9.49 10.14
CA GLY A 43 -19.38 9.12 11.01
C GLY A 43 -19.16 7.60 11.12
N LEU A 44 -19.57 6.82 10.11
CA LEU A 44 -19.46 5.35 10.10
C LEU A 44 -18.17 4.88 9.45
N PRO A 45 -17.68 3.66 9.78
CA PRO A 45 -16.53 3.02 9.12
C PRO A 45 -16.75 2.86 7.62
N TRP A 46 -15.63 2.83 6.86
CA TRP A 46 -15.66 2.79 5.38
C TRP A 46 -15.54 1.38 4.79
N ASP A 47 -15.67 0.34 5.59
CA ASP A 47 -15.47 -1.04 5.17
C ASP A 47 -16.31 -1.43 3.94
N LEU A 48 -17.59 -1.03 3.89
CA LEU A 48 -18.46 -1.30 2.74
C LEU A 48 -18.05 -0.53 1.48
N ALA A 49 -17.39 0.61 1.63
CA ALA A 49 -16.94 1.42 0.51
C ALA A 49 -15.57 0.97 -0.04
N LYS A 50 -14.84 0.16 0.71
CA LYS A 50 -13.47 -0.29 0.44
C LYS A 50 -13.35 -1.80 0.29
N GLY A 51 -14.11 -2.59 1.04
CA GLY A 51 -13.99 -4.03 1.20
C GLY A 51 -14.96 -4.86 0.33
N PHE A 52 -15.19 -4.46 -0.92
CA PHE A 52 -16.02 -5.22 -1.85
C PHE A 52 -15.18 -6.09 -2.81
N ASN A 53 -15.78 -7.09 -3.42
CA ASN A 53 -15.08 -8.00 -4.34
C ASN A 53 -14.44 -7.23 -5.51
N GLY A 54 -13.14 -7.43 -5.71
CA GLY A 54 -12.37 -6.77 -6.77
C GLY A 54 -11.95 -5.33 -6.44
N SER A 55 -12.14 -4.86 -5.19
CA SER A 55 -11.77 -3.50 -4.78
C SER A 55 -10.27 -3.22 -4.73
N ALA A 56 -9.44 -4.26 -4.65
CA ALA A 56 -7.99 -4.14 -4.47
C ALA A 56 -7.21 -5.00 -5.49
N PRO A 57 -7.28 -4.68 -6.80
CA PRO A 57 -6.46 -5.38 -7.78
C PRO A 57 -4.97 -5.06 -7.56
N VAL A 58 -4.14 -6.06 -7.74
CA VAL A 58 -2.69 -5.97 -7.55
C VAL A 58 -1.95 -6.42 -8.82
N SER A 59 -0.80 -5.82 -9.09
CA SER A 59 0.09 -6.22 -10.17
C SER A 59 0.87 -7.50 -9.81
N ALA A 60 1.65 -8.02 -10.76
CA ALA A 60 2.78 -8.86 -10.44
C ALA A 60 3.72 -8.12 -9.48
N PHE A 61 4.33 -8.86 -8.56
CA PHE A 61 5.33 -8.34 -7.64
C PHE A 61 6.73 -8.50 -8.23
N VAL A 62 7.60 -7.54 -7.95
CA VAL A 62 9.00 -7.51 -8.41
C VAL A 62 9.89 -7.49 -7.18
N PRO A 63 10.99 -8.29 -7.16
CA PRO A 63 11.95 -8.24 -6.07
C PRO A 63 12.47 -6.83 -5.82
N LYS A 64 12.53 -6.43 -4.57
CA LYS A 64 13.02 -5.09 -4.20
C LYS A 64 14.47 -4.85 -4.63
N SER A 65 15.25 -5.92 -4.81
CA SER A 65 16.64 -5.87 -5.29
C SER A 65 16.78 -5.39 -6.74
N GLU A 66 15.70 -5.39 -7.52
CA GLU A 66 15.67 -4.85 -8.89
C GLU A 66 15.68 -3.31 -8.91
N PHE A 67 15.49 -2.66 -7.76
CA PHE A 67 15.43 -1.21 -7.65
C PHE A 67 16.62 -0.66 -6.87
N ALA A 68 17.26 0.37 -7.42
CA ALA A 68 18.37 1.03 -6.75
C ALA A 68 17.92 1.77 -5.46
N ASP A 69 16.73 2.37 -5.49
CA ASP A 69 16.16 3.09 -4.34
C ASP A 69 14.64 3.04 -4.36
N LEU A 70 14.05 2.30 -3.41
CA LEU A 70 12.61 2.22 -3.25
C LEU A 70 11.98 3.54 -2.75
N GLN A 71 12.77 4.47 -2.23
CA GLN A 71 12.27 5.77 -1.78
C GLN A 71 12.28 6.83 -2.91
N ASN A 72 12.64 6.44 -4.14
CA ASN A 72 12.61 7.32 -5.31
C ASN A 72 12.12 6.59 -6.57
N LEU A 73 10.95 5.98 -6.48
CA LEU A 73 10.30 5.31 -7.60
C LEU A 73 9.20 6.18 -8.18
N ASN A 74 9.23 6.38 -9.49
CA ASN A 74 8.10 6.97 -10.22
C ASN A 74 7.11 5.89 -10.63
N PHE A 75 5.84 6.18 -10.51
CA PHE A 75 4.74 5.34 -10.99
C PHE A 75 3.57 6.20 -11.43
N ARG A 76 2.74 5.65 -12.31
CA ARG A 76 1.55 6.35 -12.82
C ARG A 76 0.40 5.38 -13.06
N LEU A 77 -0.80 5.95 -13.13
CA LEU A 77 -2.02 5.28 -13.55
C LEU A 77 -2.55 5.95 -14.81
N ASP A 78 -2.68 5.18 -15.86
CA ASP A 78 -3.31 5.59 -17.08
C ASP A 78 -4.68 4.90 -17.23
N VAL A 79 -5.69 5.61 -17.70
CA VAL A 79 -7.02 5.08 -18.00
C VAL A 79 -7.39 5.48 -19.42
N ASN A 80 -7.62 4.50 -20.27
CA ASN A 80 -7.94 4.72 -21.71
C ASN A 80 -6.88 5.58 -22.43
N GLY A 81 -5.61 5.42 -22.09
CA GLY A 81 -4.50 6.18 -22.67
C GLY A 81 -4.25 7.54 -22.06
N GLU A 82 -5.05 7.98 -21.10
CA GLU A 82 -4.86 9.24 -20.37
C GLU A 82 -4.26 8.99 -19.00
N THR A 83 -3.22 9.73 -18.65
CA THR A 83 -2.64 9.69 -17.30
C THR A 83 -3.62 10.34 -16.31
N ARG A 84 -4.05 9.57 -15.34
CA ARG A 84 -4.99 9.99 -14.27
C ARG A 84 -4.31 10.28 -12.96
N GLN A 85 -3.18 9.62 -12.69
CA GLN A 85 -2.45 9.80 -11.45
C GLN A 85 -0.96 9.56 -11.68
N GLN A 86 -0.14 10.37 -11.05
CA GLN A 86 1.32 10.19 -11.01
C GLN A 86 1.80 10.28 -9.57
N GLY A 87 2.83 9.52 -9.23
CA GLY A 87 3.44 9.56 -7.91
C GLY A 87 4.92 9.25 -7.95
N ASN A 88 5.60 9.72 -6.91
CA ASN A 88 6.97 9.32 -6.60
C ASN A 88 7.02 8.94 -5.12
N THR A 89 7.69 7.85 -4.80
CA THR A 89 7.78 7.37 -3.42
C THR A 89 8.53 8.31 -2.49
N SER A 90 9.35 9.23 -3.03
CA SER A 90 9.99 10.28 -2.23
C SER A 90 9.00 11.27 -1.59
N LEU A 91 7.78 11.33 -2.13
CA LEU A 91 6.69 12.19 -1.62
C LEU A 91 5.83 11.49 -0.56
N MET A 92 6.13 10.26 -0.19
CA MET A 92 5.42 9.54 0.87
C MET A 92 5.62 10.26 2.20
N LEU A 93 4.53 10.45 2.96
CA LEU A 93 4.58 11.03 4.31
C LEU A 93 5.42 10.19 5.28
N TYR A 94 5.36 8.87 5.11
CA TYR A 94 6.11 7.91 5.92
C TYR A 94 6.84 6.93 5.03
N ARG A 95 8.05 6.57 5.40
CA ARG A 95 8.85 5.55 4.69
C ARG A 95 8.24 4.17 4.88
N ILE A 96 8.54 3.25 3.95
CA ILE A 96 8.05 1.86 4.00
C ILE A 96 8.39 1.21 5.34
N ASP A 97 9.64 1.36 5.80
CA ASP A 97 10.10 0.75 7.05
C ASP A 97 9.30 1.24 8.27
N TYR A 98 8.98 2.55 8.30
CA TYR A 98 8.10 3.10 9.35
C TYR A 98 6.69 2.50 9.29
N LEU A 99 6.10 2.38 8.09
CA LEU A 99 4.77 1.81 7.92
C LEU A 99 4.70 0.36 8.41
N ILE A 100 5.70 -0.47 8.08
CA ILE A 100 5.80 -1.84 8.55
C ILE A 100 5.94 -1.88 10.08
N ALA A 101 6.83 -1.08 10.64
CA ALA A 101 7.01 -0.98 12.08
C ALA A 101 5.71 -0.57 12.78
N PHE A 102 5.03 0.46 12.26
CA PHE A 102 3.78 0.97 12.82
C PHE A 102 2.66 -0.09 12.78
N VAL A 103 2.39 -0.70 11.63
CA VAL A 103 1.32 -1.69 11.47
C VAL A 103 1.59 -2.92 12.33
N SER A 104 2.85 -3.35 12.43
CA SER A 104 3.23 -4.54 13.22
C SER A 104 3.02 -4.39 14.73
N ARG A 105 2.79 -3.16 15.23
CA ARG A 105 2.42 -2.94 16.65
C ARG A 105 1.02 -3.47 16.95
N TYR A 106 0.13 -3.41 15.96
CA TYR A 106 -1.28 -3.76 16.11
C TYR A 106 -1.59 -5.13 15.51
N PHE A 107 -0.95 -5.48 14.40
CA PHE A 107 -1.20 -6.71 13.64
C PHE A 107 0.05 -7.61 13.60
N LEU A 108 -0.16 -8.91 13.68
CA LEU A 108 0.84 -9.88 13.27
C LEU A 108 0.91 -9.86 11.74
N LEU A 109 1.99 -9.35 11.19
CA LEU A 109 2.24 -9.43 9.75
C LEU A 109 2.68 -10.85 9.40
N GLN A 110 2.01 -11.47 8.45
CA GLN A 110 2.32 -12.82 7.98
C GLN A 110 3.03 -12.78 6.63
N GLN A 111 3.83 -13.80 6.35
CA GLN A 111 4.40 -13.97 5.02
C GLN A 111 3.28 -14.04 3.98
N GLY A 112 3.39 -13.23 2.92
CA GLY A 112 2.38 -13.11 1.88
C GLY A 112 1.39 -11.95 2.07
N ASP A 113 1.31 -11.35 3.25
CA ASP A 113 0.49 -10.16 3.46
C ASP A 113 0.93 -9.02 2.53
N ILE A 114 -0.03 -8.23 2.08
CA ILE A 114 0.20 -7.09 1.20
C ILE A 114 -0.15 -5.80 1.93
N LEU A 115 0.82 -4.92 2.07
CA LEU A 115 0.63 -3.59 2.65
C LEU A 115 0.42 -2.56 1.54
N PHE A 116 -0.76 -1.94 1.51
CA PHE A 116 -1.05 -0.75 0.70
C PHE A 116 -0.48 0.47 1.40
N THR A 117 0.50 1.13 0.79
CA THR A 117 1.26 2.23 1.43
C THR A 117 0.59 3.59 1.29
N GLY A 118 -0.59 3.64 0.71
CA GLY A 118 -1.32 4.87 0.42
C GLY A 118 -1.30 5.23 -1.08
N THR A 119 -1.94 6.35 -1.39
CA THR A 119 -2.11 6.82 -2.77
C THR A 119 -1.58 8.26 -2.90
N PRO A 120 -0.93 8.63 -4.02
CA PRO A 120 -0.64 10.02 -4.34
C PRO A 120 -1.92 10.82 -4.59
N LYS A 121 -1.80 12.15 -4.60
CA LYS A 121 -2.90 13.05 -4.93
C LYS A 121 -3.28 12.94 -6.39
#